data_2ed48d321a7608b8b0442bca76e79269
#
_entry.id   2ed48d321a7608b8b0442bca76e79269
#
_cell.length_a   1.000
_cell.length_b   1.000
_cell.length_c   1.000
_cell.angle_alpha   90.00
_cell.angle_beta   90.00
_cell.angle_gamma   90.00
#
_symmetry.space_group_name_H-M   'P 1'
#
loop_
_entity.id
_entity.type
_entity.pdbx_description
1 polymer ?
#
loop_
_entity_poly.entity_id
_entity_poly.type
_entity_poly.pdbx_seq_one_letter_code
_entity_poly.pdbx_strand_id
1 'polypeptide(L)'
;MSAYYPIYLQIHDQPCVVIGGGKIAEGKAQGLLAAGARVTVISPDLTPHLRELARRSEIRHIARRYQPGDLAGAFIVICATDQIETNHQVWQEASAQGQLVNVVDDPPRCNFIAPAILRKGDLTISISTGGKAPALAVRWKERLQRKI
;
A
#
# COMPACT_ATOMS: atom_id res chain seq x y z
N MET A 1 7.77 -22.25 -8.82
CA MET A 1 7.22 -20.98 -8.34
C MET A 1 6.67 -21.17 -6.93
N SER A 2 7.09 -20.31 -6.00
CA SER A 2 6.67 -20.42 -4.61
C SER A 2 5.29 -19.79 -4.39
N ALA A 3 4.52 -20.36 -3.47
CA ALA A 3 3.28 -19.74 -3.01
C ALA A 3 3.61 -18.59 -2.06
N TYR A 4 2.72 -17.59 -1.99
CA TYR A 4 2.82 -16.55 -0.97
C TYR A 4 2.45 -17.11 0.39
N TYR A 5 3.10 -16.60 1.42
CA TYR A 5 2.77 -16.93 2.81
C TYR A 5 1.76 -15.90 3.34
N PRO A 6 0.50 -16.30 3.60
CA PRO A 6 -0.51 -15.34 4.05
C PRO A 6 -0.32 -14.99 5.52
N ILE A 7 -0.33 -13.70 5.80
CA ILE A 7 -0.25 -13.18 7.17
C ILE A 7 -1.15 -11.95 7.31
N TYR A 8 -1.51 -11.64 8.54
CA TYR A 8 -2.15 -10.38 8.92
C TYR A 8 -1.20 -9.58 9.77
N LEU A 9 -0.87 -8.36 9.33
CA LEU A 9 0.10 -7.51 10.01
C LEU A 9 -0.59 -6.60 11.02
N GLN A 10 -0.02 -6.50 12.21
CA GLN A 10 -0.38 -5.45 13.16
C GLN A 10 0.47 -4.23 12.86
N ILE A 11 -0.15 -3.17 12.30
CA ILE A 11 0.58 -1.97 11.89
C ILE A 11 0.13 -0.71 12.62
N HIS A 12 -0.60 -0.86 13.73
CA HIS A 12 -1.01 0.28 14.53
C HIS A 12 0.20 1.12 14.95
N ASP A 13 0.15 2.42 14.68
CA ASP A 13 1.23 3.38 14.94
C ASP A 13 2.55 3.10 14.21
N GLN A 14 2.58 2.15 13.27
CA GLN A 14 3.78 1.90 12.48
C GLN A 14 3.90 2.93 11.36
N PRO A 15 5.13 3.45 11.11
CA PRO A 15 5.34 4.41 10.01
C PRO A 15 5.27 3.70 8.68
N CYS A 16 4.43 4.21 7.80
CA CYS A 16 4.27 3.71 6.44
C CYS A 16 4.42 4.86 5.46
N VAL A 17 5.04 4.58 4.31
CA VAL A 17 5.31 5.59 3.29
C VAL A 17 4.62 5.19 2.00
N VAL A 18 3.88 6.11 1.40
CA VAL A 18 3.29 5.96 0.08
C VAL A 18 3.95 6.98 -0.85
N ILE A 19 4.56 6.49 -1.92
CA ILE A 19 5.16 7.33 -2.96
C ILE A 19 4.14 7.46 -4.08
N GLY A 20 3.68 8.67 -4.34
CA GLY A 20 2.62 8.97 -5.29
C GLY A 20 1.42 9.62 -4.62
N GLY A 21 0.65 10.37 -5.38
CA GLY A 21 -0.48 11.14 -4.85
C GLY A 21 -1.74 11.06 -5.69
N GLY A 22 -1.82 10.09 -6.60
CA GLY A 22 -2.99 9.87 -7.45
C GLY A 22 -4.02 8.94 -6.80
N LYS A 23 -4.94 8.46 -7.60
CA LYS A 23 -6.09 7.66 -7.14
C LYS A 23 -5.65 6.33 -6.52
N ILE A 24 -4.63 5.68 -7.10
CA ILE A 24 -4.14 4.41 -6.56
C ILE A 24 -3.43 4.66 -5.22
N ALA A 25 -2.61 5.69 -5.13
CA ALA A 25 -1.96 6.08 -3.88
C ALA A 25 -2.99 6.40 -2.80
N GLU A 26 -4.08 7.07 -3.16
CA GLU A 26 -5.19 7.38 -2.25
C GLU A 26 -5.77 6.10 -1.64
N GLY A 27 -6.10 5.11 -2.47
CA GLY A 27 -6.64 3.83 -1.99
C GLY A 27 -5.67 3.10 -1.06
N LYS A 28 -4.37 3.12 -1.40
CA LYS A 28 -3.34 2.49 -0.57
C LYS A 28 -3.20 3.20 0.78
N ALA A 29 -3.17 4.52 0.77
CA ALA A 29 -3.09 5.31 2.00
C ALA A 29 -4.30 5.05 2.90
N GLN A 30 -5.50 4.99 2.31
CA GLN A 30 -6.72 4.70 3.06
C GLN A 30 -6.67 3.34 3.74
N GLY A 31 -6.18 2.31 3.05
CA GLY A 31 -6.04 0.97 3.61
C GLY A 31 -5.08 0.93 4.80
N LEU A 32 -3.97 1.64 4.70
CA LEU A 32 -3.00 1.73 5.80
C LEU A 32 -3.57 2.50 7.00
N LEU A 33 -4.26 3.60 6.73
CA LEU A 33 -4.91 4.39 7.79
C LEU A 33 -5.98 3.58 8.51
N ALA A 34 -6.78 2.80 7.78
CA ALA A 34 -7.81 1.96 8.37
C ALA A 34 -7.24 0.93 9.33
N ALA A 35 -5.99 0.53 9.13
CA ALA A 35 -5.28 -0.39 10.02
C ALA A 35 -4.48 0.33 11.12
N GLY A 36 -4.62 1.65 11.24
CA GLY A 36 -4.01 2.44 12.31
C GLY A 36 -2.58 2.90 12.07
N ALA A 37 -2.07 2.76 10.86
CA ALA A 37 -0.70 3.18 10.55
C ALA A 37 -0.54 4.70 10.53
N ARG A 38 0.68 5.15 10.78
CA ARG A 38 1.07 6.55 10.56
C ARG A 38 1.57 6.69 9.13
N VAL A 39 0.80 7.38 8.29
CA VAL A 39 1.05 7.42 6.85
C VAL A 39 1.70 8.73 6.45
N THR A 40 2.79 8.63 5.71
CA THR A 40 3.42 9.75 5.01
C THR A 40 3.23 9.52 3.51
N VAL A 41 2.73 10.55 2.82
CA VAL A 41 2.59 10.53 1.36
C VAL A 41 3.61 11.49 0.77
N ILE A 42 4.43 10.99 -0.15
CA ILE A 42 5.46 11.78 -0.83
C ILE A 42 5.04 11.92 -2.30
N SER A 43 4.67 13.12 -2.69
CA SER A 43 4.23 13.45 -4.03
C SER A 43 4.15 14.95 -4.22
N PRO A 44 4.48 15.50 -5.41
CA PRO A 44 4.24 16.91 -5.69
C PRO A 44 2.78 17.30 -5.58
N ASP A 45 1.90 16.44 -6.06
CA ASP A 45 0.45 16.69 -6.13
C ASP A 45 -0.32 15.62 -5.40
N LEU A 46 -1.52 15.96 -4.94
CA LEU A 46 -2.43 15.05 -4.24
C LEU A 46 -3.81 15.11 -4.87
N THR A 47 -4.55 14.01 -4.77
CA THR A 47 -5.99 14.03 -5.03
C THR A 47 -6.68 14.96 -4.03
N PRO A 48 -7.90 15.44 -4.34
CA PRO A 48 -8.65 16.25 -3.37
C PRO A 48 -8.83 15.57 -2.02
N HIS A 49 -9.09 14.26 -2.02
CA HIS A 49 -9.27 13.51 -0.77
C HIS A 49 -7.96 13.43 0.04
N LEU A 50 -6.84 13.10 -0.61
CA LEU A 50 -5.55 13.08 0.08
C LEU A 50 -5.17 14.47 0.62
N ARG A 51 -5.49 15.51 -0.14
CA ARG A 51 -5.26 16.88 0.30
C ARG A 51 -6.04 17.20 1.57
N GLU A 52 -7.29 16.75 1.64
CA GLU A 52 -8.11 16.92 2.83
C GLU A 52 -7.56 16.15 4.03
N LEU A 53 -7.10 14.92 3.82
CA LEU A 53 -6.46 14.15 4.88
C LEU A 53 -5.20 14.84 5.40
N ALA A 54 -4.40 15.42 4.52
CA ALA A 54 -3.21 16.18 4.90
C ALA A 54 -3.58 17.44 5.69
N ARG A 55 -4.63 18.17 5.25
CA ARG A 55 -5.12 19.37 5.94
C ARG A 55 -5.58 19.03 7.37
N ARG A 56 -6.17 17.86 7.57
CA ARG A 56 -6.65 17.39 8.88
C ARG A 56 -5.55 16.72 9.70
N SER A 57 -4.33 16.69 9.21
CA SER A 57 -3.19 16.02 9.85
C SER A 57 -3.39 14.51 10.05
N GLU A 58 -4.26 13.89 9.25
CA GLU A 58 -4.46 12.43 9.27
C GLU A 58 -3.37 11.72 8.48
N ILE A 59 -2.71 12.43 7.56
CA ILE A 59 -1.47 11.98 6.90
C ILE A 59 -0.45 13.11 6.97
N ARG A 60 0.83 12.74 6.87
CA ARG A 60 1.90 13.71 6.63
C ARG A 60 2.13 13.78 5.12
N HIS A 61 2.16 14.99 4.56
CA HIS A 61 2.44 15.18 3.14
C HIS A 61 3.80 15.84 2.97
N ILE A 62 4.65 15.23 2.15
CA ILE A 62 5.90 15.81 1.69
C ILE A 62 5.69 16.18 0.24
N ALA A 63 5.58 17.51 -0.03
CA ALA A 63 5.15 18.03 -1.33
C ALA A 63 6.33 18.15 -2.30
N ARG A 64 6.87 17.01 -2.68
CA ARG A 64 7.95 16.87 -3.67
C ARG A 64 8.05 15.45 -4.13
N ARG A 65 8.89 15.19 -5.13
CA ARG A 65 9.18 13.84 -5.59
C ARG A 65 10.03 13.10 -4.55
N TYR A 66 9.99 11.77 -4.64
CA TYR A 66 10.84 10.90 -3.84
C TYR A 66 12.32 11.26 -3.98
N GLN A 67 13.03 11.20 -2.87
CA GLN A 67 14.48 11.33 -2.82
C GLN A 67 15.07 10.18 -2.00
N PRO A 68 16.28 9.69 -2.33
CA PRO A 68 16.95 8.70 -1.49
C PRO A 68 17.01 9.14 -0.03
N GLY A 69 16.74 8.22 0.88
CA GLY A 69 16.65 8.47 2.31
C GLY A 69 15.21 8.66 2.82
N ASP A 70 14.26 8.89 1.92
CA ASP A 70 12.86 9.12 2.30
C ASP A 70 12.20 7.90 2.97
N LEU A 71 12.74 6.72 2.78
CA LEU A 71 12.15 5.49 3.31
C LEU A 71 12.72 5.09 4.66
N ALA A 72 13.64 5.86 5.21
CA ALA A 72 14.30 5.53 6.47
C ALA A 72 13.26 5.33 7.58
N GLY A 73 13.31 4.18 8.26
CA GLY A 73 12.43 3.85 9.36
C GLY A 73 11.03 3.40 8.99
N ALA A 74 10.66 3.37 7.71
CA ALA A 74 9.34 2.92 7.29
C ALA A 74 9.18 1.41 7.50
N PHE A 75 8.03 1.01 8.03
CA PHE A 75 7.68 -0.41 8.17
C PHE A 75 7.14 -0.99 6.86
N ILE A 76 6.27 -0.23 6.18
CA ILE A 76 5.74 -0.59 4.86
C ILE A 76 5.98 0.56 3.90
N VAL A 77 6.41 0.21 2.68
CA VAL A 77 6.60 1.14 1.58
C VAL A 77 5.70 0.71 0.43
N ILE A 78 4.88 1.64 -0.07
CA ILE A 78 4.05 1.41 -1.25
C ILE A 78 4.43 2.47 -2.28
N CYS A 79 4.85 2.03 -3.46
CA CYS A 79 5.21 2.91 -4.56
C CYS A 79 4.12 2.85 -5.63
N ALA A 80 3.36 3.94 -5.75
CA ALA A 80 2.21 4.06 -6.64
C ALA A 80 2.42 5.20 -7.64
N THR A 81 3.55 5.19 -8.32
CA THR A 81 3.86 6.13 -9.40
C THR A 81 4.00 5.40 -10.72
N ASP A 82 3.88 6.14 -11.83
CA ASP A 82 4.16 5.63 -13.17
C ASP A 82 5.60 5.90 -13.62
N GLN A 83 6.42 6.48 -12.75
CA GLN A 83 7.81 6.82 -13.04
C GLN A 83 8.71 5.62 -12.81
N ILE A 84 9.13 4.95 -13.89
CA ILE A 84 9.90 3.71 -13.83
C ILE A 84 11.18 3.87 -13.02
N GLU A 85 11.89 4.97 -13.20
CA GLU A 85 13.14 5.20 -12.47
C GLU A 85 12.91 5.39 -10.97
N THR A 86 11.89 6.14 -10.59
CA THR A 86 11.50 6.30 -9.19
C THR A 86 11.15 4.94 -8.58
N ASN A 87 10.38 4.14 -9.30
CA ASN A 87 9.99 2.80 -8.84
C ASN A 87 11.20 1.92 -8.58
N HIS A 88 12.20 1.99 -9.46
CA HIS A 88 13.45 1.25 -9.30
C HIS A 88 14.25 1.72 -8.08
N GLN A 89 14.39 3.02 -7.90
CA GLN A 89 15.11 3.61 -6.76
C GLN A 89 14.45 3.26 -5.44
N VAL A 90 13.12 3.34 -5.37
CA VAL A 90 12.35 2.97 -4.18
C VAL A 90 12.57 1.49 -3.84
N TRP A 91 12.50 0.63 -4.85
CA TRP A 91 12.76 -0.80 -4.67
C TRP A 91 14.17 -1.05 -4.13
N GLN A 92 15.17 -0.39 -4.69
CA GLN A 92 16.56 -0.55 -4.25
C GLN A 92 16.73 -0.12 -2.79
N GLU A 93 16.23 1.03 -2.43
CA GLU A 93 16.35 1.53 -1.05
C GLU A 93 15.61 0.63 -0.06
N ALA A 94 14.37 0.29 -0.35
CA ALA A 94 13.56 -0.54 0.53
C ALA A 94 14.15 -1.94 0.70
N SER A 95 14.64 -2.54 -0.39
CA SER A 95 15.27 -3.86 -0.35
C SER A 95 16.55 -3.86 0.48
N ALA A 96 17.37 -2.81 0.33
CA ALA A 96 18.61 -2.69 1.09
C ALA A 96 18.33 -2.55 2.60
N GLN A 97 17.19 -2.00 2.98
CA GLN A 97 16.79 -1.81 4.37
C GLN A 97 15.95 -2.97 4.91
N GLY A 98 15.66 -3.98 4.10
CA GLY A 98 14.83 -5.12 4.53
C GLY A 98 13.38 -4.76 4.79
N GLN A 99 12.87 -3.72 4.14
CA GLN A 99 11.51 -3.23 4.35
C GLN A 99 10.48 -4.02 3.54
N LEU A 100 9.24 -4.03 4.02
CA LEU A 100 8.11 -4.50 3.21
C LEU A 100 7.86 -3.46 2.12
N VAL A 101 7.88 -3.89 0.85
CA VAL A 101 7.75 -3.00 -0.29
C VAL A 101 6.83 -3.59 -1.34
N ASN A 102 5.93 -2.75 -1.85
CA ASN A 102 5.07 -3.07 -2.98
C ASN A 102 5.15 -1.93 -3.99
N VAL A 103 5.69 -2.23 -5.16
CA VAL A 103 5.63 -1.33 -6.32
C VAL A 103 4.41 -1.77 -7.11
N VAL A 104 3.41 -0.91 -7.19
CA VAL A 104 2.11 -1.24 -7.79
C VAL A 104 2.29 -1.66 -9.24
N ASP A 105 1.64 -2.77 -9.62
CA ASP A 105 1.68 -3.37 -10.97
C ASP A 105 3.07 -3.83 -11.41
N ASP A 106 3.98 -4.06 -10.48
CA ASP A 106 5.35 -4.48 -10.78
C ASP A 106 5.76 -5.63 -9.84
N PRO A 107 5.23 -6.85 -10.06
CA PRO A 107 5.49 -7.98 -9.15
C PRO A 107 6.97 -8.27 -8.85
N PRO A 108 7.91 -8.16 -9.79
CA PRO A 108 9.34 -8.35 -9.46
C PRO A 108 9.87 -7.36 -8.42
N ARG A 109 9.21 -6.21 -8.26
CA ARG A 109 9.58 -5.20 -7.27
C ARG A 109 8.60 -5.16 -6.10
N CYS A 110 8.15 -6.35 -5.69
CA CYS A 110 7.26 -6.51 -4.54
C CYS A 110 7.74 -7.68 -3.70
N ASN A 111 7.79 -7.52 -2.38
CA ASN A 111 7.99 -8.65 -1.48
C ASN A 111 6.73 -9.01 -0.69
N PHE A 112 5.63 -8.31 -0.97
CA PHE A 112 4.30 -8.68 -0.50
C PHE A 112 3.26 -8.21 -1.50
N ILE A 113 2.07 -8.80 -1.44
CA ILE A 113 0.93 -8.39 -2.28
C ILE A 113 -0.27 -8.10 -1.39
N ALA A 114 -1.18 -7.26 -1.89
CA ALA A 114 -2.42 -6.94 -1.20
C ALA A 114 -3.55 -7.83 -1.75
N PRO A 115 -4.25 -8.58 -0.89
CA PRO A 115 -5.39 -9.40 -1.31
C PRO A 115 -6.67 -8.57 -1.42
N ALA A 116 -7.73 -9.16 -1.96
CA ALA A 116 -9.08 -8.65 -1.78
C ALA A 116 -9.49 -8.89 -0.33
N ILE A 117 -10.07 -7.89 0.32
CA ILE A 117 -10.37 -7.94 1.75
C ILE A 117 -11.85 -7.75 1.99
N LEU A 118 -12.41 -8.61 2.84
CA LEU A 118 -13.79 -8.51 3.31
C LEU A 118 -13.75 -8.40 4.83
N ARG A 119 -14.44 -7.40 5.37
CA ARG A 119 -14.55 -7.19 6.82
C ARG A 119 -16.00 -7.14 7.26
N LYS A 120 -16.28 -7.83 8.36
CA LYS A 120 -17.59 -7.76 9.02
C LYS A 120 -17.37 -7.92 10.53
N GLY A 121 -17.50 -6.83 11.29
CA GLY A 121 -17.14 -6.82 12.70
C GLY A 121 -15.66 -7.19 12.85
N ASP A 122 -15.39 -8.15 13.70
CA ASP A 122 -14.02 -8.64 13.93
C ASP A 122 -13.56 -9.67 12.88
N LEU A 123 -14.46 -10.13 12.02
CA LEU A 123 -14.12 -11.08 10.98
C LEU A 123 -13.44 -10.37 9.82
N THR A 124 -12.27 -10.88 9.44
CA THR A 124 -11.58 -10.46 8.22
C THR A 124 -11.31 -11.68 7.36
N ILE A 125 -11.70 -11.61 6.10
CA ILE A 125 -11.42 -12.64 5.11
C ILE A 125 -10.60 -11.98 4.01
N SER A 126 -9.49 -12.60 3.66
CA SER A 126 -8.66 -12.12 2.56
C SER A 126 -8.58 -13.20 1.47
N ILE A 127 -8.64 -12.78 0.22
CA ILE A 127 -8.66 -13.68 -0.93
C ILE A 127 -7.61 -13.21 -1.92
N SER A 128 -6.74 -14.14 -2.30
CA SER A 128 -5.69 -13.86 -3.27
C SER A 128 -5.55 -15.01 -4.25
N THR A 129 -5.28 -14.68 -5.50
CA THR A 129 -4.89 -15.64 -6.53
C THR A 129 -3.38 -15.57 -6.80
N GLY A 130 -2.61 -14.99 -5.88
CA GLY A 130 -1.17 -14.79 -6.07
C GLY A 130 -0.86 -13.73 -7.12
N GLY A 131 -1.79 -12.78 -7.33
CA GLY A 131 -1.66 -11.75 -8.34
C GLY A 131 -1.99 -12.18 -9.76
N LYS A 132 -2.37 -13.46 -9.96
CA LYS A 132 -2.63 -14.00 -11.31
C LYS A 132 -4.00 -13.65 -11.86
N ALA A 133 -5.01 -13.50 -11.00
CA ALA A 133 -6.38 -13.20 -11.40
C ALA A 133 -7.06 -12.28 -10.37
N PRO A 134 -6.67 -11.00 -10.28
CA PRO A 134 -7.23 -10.08 -9.29
C PRO A 134 -8.76 -9.95 -9.37
N ALA A 135 -9.31 -9.96 -10.59
CA ALA A 135 -10.76 -9.88 -10.78
C ALA A 135 -11.48 -11.09 -10.18
N LEU A 136 -10.88 -12.27 -10.24
CA LEU A 136 -11.45 -13.48 -9.64
C LEU A 136 -11.49 -13.35 -8.10
N ALA A 137 -10.45 -12.82 -7.50
CA ALA A 137 -10.41 -12.60 -6.05
C ALA A 137 -11.52 -11.64 -5.61
N VAL A 138 -11.74 -10.56 -6.36
CA VAL A 138 -12.84 -9.60 -6.10
C VAL A 138 -14.20 -10.28 -6.23
N ARG A 139 -14.39 -11.10 -7.25
CA ARG A 139 -15.67 -11.83 -7.45
C ARG A 139 -15.96 -12.79 -6.30
N TRP A 140 -14.96 -13.52 -5.81
CA TRP A 140 -15.11 -14.38 -4.63
C TRP A 140 -15.45 -13.57 -3.39
N LYS A 141 -14.78 -12.43 -3.19
CA LYS A 141 -15.09 -11.50 -2.11
C LYS A 141 -16.57 -11.09 -2.14
N GLU A 142 -17.07 -10.67 -3.31
CA GLU A 142 -18.46 -10.24 -3.47
C GLU A 142 -19.45 -11.38 -3.17
N ARG A 143 -19.14 -12.59 -3.61
CA ARG A 143 -19.98 -13.76 -3.34
C ARG A 143 -20.06 -14.08 -1.86
N LEU A 144 -18.92 -14.04 -1.17
CA LEU A 144 -18.88 -14.31 0.26
C LEU A 144 -19.57 -13.18 1.05
N GLN A 145 -19.42 -11.94 0.61
CA GLN A 145 -20.07 -10.81 1.25
C GLN A 145 -21.59 -10.94 1.30
N ARG A 146 -22.18 -11.54 0.27
CA ARG A 146 -23.62 -11.80 0.23
C ARG A 146 -24.06 -12.91 1.19
N LYS A 147 -23.16 -13.77 1.64
CA LYS A 147 -23.45 -14.91 2.50
C LYS A 147 -23.25 -14.66 3.98
N ILE A 148 -22.58 -13.59 4.30
CA ILE A 148 -22.33 -13.23 5.69
C ILE A 148 -22.91 -11.84 5.99
#